data_12914f7589838fd2b64dbf30cd3b9d3a
#
_entry.id   12914f7589838fd2b64dbf30cd3b9d3a
#
_cell.length_a   1.000
_cell.length_b   1.000
_cell.length_c   1.000
_cell.angle_alpha   90.00
_cell.angle_beta   90.00
_cell.angle_gamma   90.00
#
_symmetry.space_group_name_H-M   'P 1'
#
loop_
_entity.id
_entity.type
_entity.pdbx_description
1 polymer ?
#
loop_
_entity_poly.entity_id
_entity_poly.type
_entity_poly.pdbx_seq_one_letter_code
_entity_poly.pdbx_strand_id
1 'polypeptide(L)'
;MKIKKGDLVQVITGKDKGKQGKVIAAYPAESRVLVEGVNRVKKHTKAGPNQAGGIVTTEAPVHVSNVQLVVEKDGKKVVTRVGYRFDDEGNKIRVAKRTGEDI
;
A
#
# COMPACT_ATOMS: atom_id res chain seq x y z
N MET A 1 2.08 -9.32 7.81
CA MET A 1 2.40 -8.05 7.14
C MET A 1 1.58 -6.92 7.77
N LYS A 2 2.21 -5.82 8.08
CA LYS A 2 1.58 -4.72 8.84
C LYS A 2 0.63 -3.85 8.01
N ILE A 3 0.83 -3.80 6.70
CA ILE A 3 -0.03 -3.07 5.76
C ILE A 3 -1.06 -4.05 5.21
N LYS A 4 -2.31 -3.61 5.11
CA LYS A 4 -3.44 -4.43 4.66
C LYS A 4 -4.17 -3.78 3.48
N LYS A 5 -4.92 -4.58 2.74
CA LYS A 5 -5.82 -4.09 1.69
C LYS A 5 -6.79 -3.05 2.27
N GLY A 6 -6.94 -1.94 1.55
CA GLY A 6 -7.79 -0.82 1.96
C GLY A 6 -7.05 0.28 2.71
N ASP A 7 -5.81 0.05 3.13
CA ASP A 7 -5.02 1.07 3.81
C ASP A 7 -4.60 2.17 2.82
N LEU A 8 -4.61 3.41 3.28
CA LEU A 8 -3.99 4.52 2.56
C LEU A 8 -2.51 4.54 2.92
N VAL A 9 -1.65 4.50 1.91
CA VAL A 9 -0.20 4.50 2.10
C VAL A 9 0.47 5.56 1.25
N GLN A 10 1.68 5.94 1.62
CA GLN A 10 2.53 6.86 0.87
C GLN A 10 3.84 6.18 0.52
N VAL A 11 4.25 6.32 -0.73
CA VAL A 11 5.56 5.82 -1.18
C VAL A 11 6.65 6.71 -0.61
N ILE A 12 7.65 6.09 0.03
CA ILE A 12 8.73 6.83 0.71
C ILE A 12 10.06 6.79 -0.02
N THR A 13 10.15 6.02 -1.10
CA THR A 13 11.40 5.91 -1.87
C THR A 13 11.09 5.61 -3.35
N GLY A 14 12.08 5.86 -4.21
CA GLY A 14 12.00 5.58 -5.63
C GLY A 14 11.34 6.69 -6.45
N LYS A 15 11.02 6.36 -7.70
CA LYS A 15 10.46 7.34 -8.66
C LYS A 15 9.10 7.91 -8.24
N ASP A 16 8.33 7.16 -7.46
CA ASP A 16 6.99 7.55 -7.02
C ASP A 16 6.97 8.15 -5.60
N LYS A 17 8.14 8.48 -5.04
CA LYS A 17 8.25 9.06 -3.70
C LYS A 17 7.28 10.22 -3.51
N GLY A 18 6.51 10.16 -2.43
CA GLY A 18 5.51 11.17 -2.09
C GLY A 18 4.11 10.88 -2.61
N LYS A 19 3.92 9.93 -3.52
CA LYS A 19 2.59 9.56 -4.00
C LYS A 19 1.85 8.77 -2.93
N GLN A 20 0.55 9.03 -2.82
CA GLN A 20 -0.36 8.33 -1.92
C GLN A 20 -1.39 7.54 -2.71
N GLY A 21 -1.83 6.42 -2.17
CA GLY A 21 -2.87 5.61 -2.78
C GLY A 21 -3.35 4.53 -1.83
N LYS A 22 -4.50 3.94 -2.17
CA LYS A 22 -5.03 2.81 -1.40
C LYS A 22 -4.42 1.50 -1.85
N VAL A 23 -4.16 0.63 -0.89
CA VAL A 23 -3.73 -0.74 -1.16
C VAL A 23 -4.93 -1.52 -1.71
N ILE A 24 -4.81 -1.99 -2.95
CA ILE A 24 -5.87 -2.74 -3.64
C ILE A 24 -5.66 -4.25 -3.55
N ALA A 25 -4.45 -4.69 -3.24
CA ALA A 25 -4.15 -6.09 -2.99
C ALA A 25 -2.89 -6.20 -2.13
N ALA A 26 -2.77 -7.27 -1.37
CA ALA A 26 -1.60 -7.55 -0.55
C ALA A 26 -1.10 -8.97 -0.83
N TYR A 27 0.21 -9.13 -0.90
CA TYR A 27 0.89 -10.40 -1.17
C TYR A 27 1.87 -10.69 -0.04
N PRO A 28 1.39 -11.20 1.10
CA PRO A 28 2.23 -11.39 2.29
C PRO A 28 3.44 -12.30 2.08
N ALA A 29 3.27 -13.33 1.26
CA ALA A 29 4.37 -14.27 0.97
C ALA A 29 5.57 -13.58 0.28
N GLU A 30 5.32 -12.51 -0.46
CA GLU A 30 6.34 -11.75 -1.18
C GLU A 30 6.69 -10.43 -0.48
N SER A 31 6.02 -10.11 0.61
CA SER A 31 6.13 -8.81 1.30
C SER A 31 5.87 -7.63 0.36
N ARG A 32 4.88 -7.78 -0.53
CA ARG A 32 4.52 -6.78 -1.54
C ARG A 32 3.07 -6.38 -1.43
N VAL A 33 2.79 -5.15 -1.86
CA VAL A 33 1.42 -4.62 -1.94
C VAL A 33 1.22 -3.95 -3.29
N LEU A 34 -0.01 -4.02 -3.78
CA LEU A 34 -0.43 -3.32 -4.99
C LEU A 34 -1.16 -2.06 -4.56
N VAL A 35 -0.63 -0.90 -4.98
CA VAL A 35 -1.15 0.41 -4.59
C VAL A 35 -1.71 1.12 -5.80
N GLU A 36 -2.94 1.61 -5.69
CA GLU A 36 -3.61 2.32 -6.78
C GLU A 36 -2.81 3.56 -7.19
N GLY A 37 -2.56 3.70 -8.49
CA GLY A 37 -1.87 4.84 -9.06
C GLY A 37 -0.36 4.87 -8.85
N VAL A 38 0.22 3.85 -8.23
CA VAL A 38 1.65 3.78 -7.88
C VAL A 38 2.32 2.65 -8.62
N ASN A 39 3.58 2.88 -9.00
CA ASN A 39 4.42 1.90 -9.71
C ASN A 39 3.76 1.37 -10.98
N ARG A 40 3.19 2.28 -11.76
CA ARG A 40 2.59 1.94 -13.04
C ARG A 40 3.65 1.52 -14.03
N VAL A 41 3.38 0.40 -14.70
CA VAL A 41 4.25 -0.11 -15.76
C VAL A 41 3.45 -0.31 -17.03
N LYS A 42 4.12 -0.16 -18.17
CA LYS A 42 3.52 -0.43 -19.47
C LYS A 42 3.79 -1.88 -19.84
N LYS A 43 2.74 -2.61 -20.17
CA LYS A 43 2.85 -4.00 -20.63
C LYS A 43 2.39 -4.11 -22.07
N HIS A 44 3.17 -4.82 -22.90
CA HIS A 44 2.72 -5.21 -24.22
C HIS A 44 1.82 -6.43 -24.10
N THR A 45 0.62 -6.32 -24.64
CA THR A 45 -0.29 -7.46 -24.72
C THR A 45 -0.33 -7.96 -26.16
N LYS A 46 -0.33 -9.28 -26.36
CA LYS A 46 -0.48 -9.87 -27.68
C LYS A 46 -1.94 -9.89 -28.07
N ALA A 47 -2.24 -9.62 -29.36
CA ALA A 47 -3.56 -9.83 -29.89
C ALA A 47 -3.97 -11.29 -29.79
N GLY A 48 -5.19 -11.55 -29.37
CA GLY A 48 -5.75 -12.90 -29.26
C GLY A 48 -7.21 -12.90 -29.65
N PRO A 49 -7.88 -14.09 -29.63
CA PRO A 49 -9.26 -14.21 -30.09
C PRO A 49 -10.24 -13.26 -29.39
N ASN A 50 -9.97 -12.91 -28.13
CA ASN A 50 -10.83 -12.05 -27.30
C ASN A 50 -10.11 -10.81 -26.79
N GLN A 51 -8.94 -10.47 -27.34
CA GLN A 51 -8.16 -9.33 -26.91
C GLN A 51 -7.61 -8.53 -28.08
N ALA A 52 -7.71 -7.21 -28.00
CA ALA A 52 -6.94 -6.34 -28.88
C ALA A 52 -5.50 -6.28 -28.34
N GLY A 53 -4.52 -6.42 -29.22
CA GLY A 53 -3.13 -6.19 -28.86
C GLY A 53 -2.87 -4.73 -28.55
N GLY A 54 -1.82 -4.43 -27.79
CA GLY A 54 -1.45 -3.07 -27.51
C GLY A 54 -0.58 -2.92 -26.25
N ILE A 55 -0.47 -1.66 -25.81
CA ILE A 55 0.25 -1.31 -24.59
C ILE A 55 -0.77 -0.98 -23.51
N VAL A 56 -0.73 -1.70 -22.40
CA VAL A 56 -1.60 -1.47 -21.25
C VAL A 56 -0.75 -0.94 -20.09
N THR A 57 -1.23 0.14 -19.48
CA THR A 57 -0.63 0.66 -18.25
C THR A 57 -1.36 0.05 -17.05
N THR A 58 -0.61 -0.58 -16.18
CA THR A 58 -1.16 -1.21 -14.97
C THR A 58 -0.19 -1.03 -13.80
N GLU A 59 -0.72 -1.10 -12.59
CA GLU A 59 0.10 -1.05 -11.39
C GLU A 59 0.87 -2.37 -11.23
N ALA A 60 2.12 -2.28 -10.79
CA ALA A 60 2.92 -3.42 -10.37
C ALA A 60 3.08 -3.39 -8.84
N PRO A 61 3.21 -4.56 -8.19
CA PRO A 61 3.42 -4.61 -6.75
C PRO A 61 4.70 -3.91 -6.32
N VAL A 62 4.65 -3.24 -5.16
CA VAL A 62 5.81 -2.62 -4.52
C VAL A 62 6.13 -3.33 -3.21
N HIS A 63 7.41 -3.38 -2.84
CA HIS A 63 7.79 -3.97 -1.57
C HIS A 63 7.23 -3.13 -0.42
N VAL A 64 6.72 -3.79 0.60
CA VAL A 64 6.04 -3.11 1.73
C VAL A 64 6.97 -2.15 2.48
N SER A 65 8.28 -2.37 2.47
CA SER A 65 9.25 -1.46 3.07
C SER A 65 9.34 -0.10 2.38
N ASN A 66 8.82 0.01 1.15
CA ASN A 66 8.86 1.23 0.36
C ASN A 66 7.63 2.13 0.56
N VAL A 67 6.71 1.72 1.40
CA VAL A 67 5.50 2.48 1.72
C VAL A 67 5.31 2.59 3.23
N GLN A 68 4.61 3.65 3.65
CA GLN A 68 4.18 3.81 5.03
C GLN A 68 2.71 4.16 5.09
N LEU A 69 2.05 3.74 6.18
CA LEU A 69 0.64 4.05 6.41
C LEU A 69 0.46 5.56 6.55
N VAL A 70 -0.63 6.08 5.97
CA VAL A 70 -1.04 7.47 6.11
C VAL A 70 -2.21 7.54 7.09
N VAL A 71 -2.10 8.40 8.08
CA VAL A 71 -3.16 8.67 9.06
C VAL A 71 -3.39 10.17 9.16
N GLU A 72 -4.53 10.57 9.71
CA GLU A 72 -4.80 11.98 10.00
C GLU A 72 -4.37 12.32 11.42
N LYS A 73 -3.69 13.45 11.55
CA LYS A 73 -3.32 14.04 12.83
C LYS A 73 -3.56 15.54 12.76
N ASP A 74 -4.42 16.05 13.65
CA ASP A 74 -4.78 17.48 13.70
C ASP A 74 -5.26 18.03 12.35
N GLY A 75 -6.06 17.22 11.63
CA GLY A 75 -6.59 17.59 10.33
C GLY A 75 -5.61 17.46 9.17
N LYS A 76 -4.41 16.97 9.41
CA LYS A 76 -3.38 16.78 8.38
C LYS A 76 -3.07 15.30 8.18
N LYS A 77 -2.79 14.91 6.93
CA LYS A 77 -2.35 13.56 6.62
C LYS A 77 -0.85 13.45 6.90
N VAL A 78 -0.48 12.48 7.73
CA VAL A 78 0.92 12.20 8.08
C VAL A 78 1.21 10.72 7.90
N VAL A 79 2.46 10.42 7.56
CA VAL A 79 2.92 9.04 7.47
C VAL A 79 3.32 8.53 8.84
N THR A 80 3.08 7.25 9.09
CA THR A 80 3.42 6.61 10.36
C THR A 80 3.87 5.18 10.13
N ARG A 81 4.65 4.68 11.07
CA ARG A 81 4.92 3.25 11.17
C ARG A 81 3.76 2.56 11.87
N VAL A 82 3.52 1.32 11.51
CA VAL A 82 2.51 0.49 12.15
C VAL A 82 3.18 -0.31 13.26
N GLY A 83 2.65 -0.20 14.47
CA GLY A 83 2.99 -1.07 15.59
C GLY A 83 1.81 -1.93 15.98
N TYR A 84 1.98 -2.70 17.03
CA TYR A 84 0.92 -3.55 17.57
C TYR A 84 0.83 -3.39 19.07
N ARG A 85 -0.39 -3.50 19.59
CA ARG A 85 -0.65 -3.72 21.01
C ARG A 85 -1.61 -4.89 21.19
N PHE A 86 -1.71 -5.40 22.36
CA PHE A 86 -2.67 -6.44 22.69
C PHE A 86 -3.73 -5.87 23.64
N ASP A 87 -4.99 -6.19 23.37
CA ASP A 87 -6.08 -5.82 24.28
C ASP A 87 -6.16 -6.79 25.48
N ASP A 88 -7.13 -6.56 26.37
CA ASP A 88 -7.32 -7.39 27.57
C ASP A 88 -7.70 -8.84 27.23
N GLU A 89 -8.22 -9.08 26.03
CA GLU A 89 -8.58 -10.40 25.53
C GLU A 89 -7.46 -11.10 24.78
N GLY A 90 -6.29 -10.44 24.64
CA GLY A 90 -5.14 -10.96 23.92
C GLY A 90 -5.19 -10.76 22.41
N ASN A 91 -6.14 -10.00 21.90
CA ASN A 91 -6.21 -9.69 20.47
C ASN A 91 -5.15 -8.69 20.07
N LYS A 92 -4.52 -8.95 18.91
CA LYS A 92 -3.50 -8.06 18.34
C LYS A 92 -4.17 -6.91 17.61
N ILE A 93 -3.84 -5.69 18.01
CA ILE A 93 -4.42 -4.45 17.44
C ILE A 93 -3.31 -3.64 16.79
N ARG A 94 -3.55 -3.18 15.57
CA ARG A 94 -2.62 -2.27 14.88
C ARG A 94 -2.72 -0.88 15.49
N VAL A 95 -1.56 -0.24 15.63
CA VAL A 95 -1.44 1.10 16.20
C VAL A 95 -0.59 1.96 15.29
N ALA A 96 -1.04 3.19 15.04
CA ALA A 96 -0.23 4.20 14.38
C ALA A 96 0.77 4.75 15.39
N LYS A 97 2.04 4.43 15.24
CA LYS A 97 3.07 4.81 16.23
C LYS A 97 3.18 6.32 16.41
N ARG A 98 2.94 7.08 15.35
CA ARG A 98 3.07 8.54 15.39
C ARG A 98 1.99 9.21 16.22
N THR A 99 0.77 8.67 16.19
CA THR A 99 -0.38 9.22 16.92
C THR A 99 -0.73 8.46 18.19
N GLY A 100 -0.29 7.21 18.29
CA GLY A 100 -0.65 6.31 19.39
C GLY A 100 -2.06 5.75 19.29
N GLU A 101 -2.77 6.00 18.21
CA GLU A 101 -4.16 5.59 18.02
C GLU A 101 -4.25 4.23 17.33
N ASP A 102 -5.32 3.49 17.65
CA ASP A 102 -5.65 2.24 16.97
C ASP A 102 -6.09 2.50 15.53
N ILE A 103 -5.74 1.59 14.66
CA ILE A 103 -6.08 1.66 13.24
C ILE A 103 -6.67 0.36 12.71
#